data_51b7e362666cf38cafda83b990e59794
#
_entry.id   51b7e362666cf38cafda83b990e59794
#
_cell.length_a   1.000
_cell.length_b   1.000
_cell.length_c   1.000
_cell.angle_alpha   90.00
_cell.angle_beta   90.00
_cell.angle_gamma   90.00
#
_symmetry.space_group_name_H-M   'P 1'
#
loop_
_entity.id
_entity.type
_entity.pdbx_description
1 polymer ?
#
loop_
_entity_poly.entity_id
_entity_poly.type
_entity_poly.pdbx_seq_one_letter_code
_entity_poly.pdbx_strand_id
1 'polypeptide(L)'
;EILKDIRLFTSQPVAKFYDSLFLNLDLSFVPEFPKTGRKGFSNHAMICSFIVMKCEGFSMISDLVDYLHNNLLIAHFCGFDISRPLPSYWTFDRFLKNFDNKVLSKIMKTQVLFLSKEGIVDTSFIGLDSTPVSANTSQNNPKSFLSNKFKPGNQPRADSDCRLGVHTASNQTNEKKYEFYWGYKNHVLVDCISGLPIYEMTTTAEVHDATVALDILAATHSFQPITDCTFLADKGYDVKNIYNQVKDLYNGECIIPLNKRNSKNPKLLPQGNPICEAGLAMWKDGKFSDCGRTRQKFCCPLKSSKDTLCPCHHKNFYNGKKHRGCTKYLTIPDDLRLSIDRDSKYFESNYSLRTECERYNSRFKNTGQERMWVRNKASVTNLNTLAHISLLAVAVAAITRHSGQSYRKLKTIKRIA
;
A
#
# COMPACT_ATOMS: atom_id res chain seq x y z
N GLU A 1 -8.91 26.25 -43.53
CA GLU A 1 -8.12 26.82 -42.38
C GLU A 1 -8.59 26.19 -41.05
N ILE A 2 -9.83 26.35 -40.65
CA ILE A 2 -10.39 25.80 -39.37
C ILE A 2 -10.10 24.29 -39.18
N LEU A 3 -10.24 23.47 -40.22
CA LEU A 3 -9.96 22.03 -40.15
C LEU A 3 -8.46 21.73 -39.97
N LYS A 4 -7.58 22.58 -40.49
CA LYS A 4 -6.13 22.47 -40.25
C LYS A 4 -5.79 22.82 -38.82
N ASP A 5 -6.39 23.86 -38.26
CA ASP A 5 -6.22 24.30 -36.89
C ASP A 5 -6.71 23.24 -35.89
N ILE A 6 -7.87 22.63 -36.11
CA ILE A 6 -8.41 21.54 -35.29
C ILE A 6 -7.43 20.33 -35.30
N ARG A 7 -6.89 19.95 -36.47
CA ARG A 7 -5.89 18.88 -36.58
C ARG A 7 -4.61 19.22 -35.82
N LEU A 8 -4.18 20.46 -35.85
CA LEU A 8 -3.00 20.93 -35.13
C LEU A 8 -3.19 20.79 -33.61
N PHE A 9 -4.36 21.20 -33.08
CA PHE A 9 -4.70 21.08 -31.67
C PHE A 9 -4.80 19.62 -31.21
N THR A 10 -5.47 18.78 -31.97
CA THR A 10 -5.62 17.33 -31.65
C THR A 10 -4.34 16.54 -31.82
N SER A 11 -3.36 17.05 -32.56
CA SER A 11 -2.06 16.43 -32.76
C SER A 11 -1.08 16.69 -31.60
N GLN A 12 -1.41 17.59 -30.66
CA GLN A 12 -0.54 17.87 -29.52
C GLN A 12 -0.33 16.63 -28.63
N PRO A 13 0.86 16.40 -28.09
CA PRO A 13 1.17 15.23 -27.25
C PRO A 13 0.20 15.07 -26.07
N VAL A 14 -0.18 16.16 -25.42
CA VAL A 14 -1.12 16.14 -24.28
C VAL A 14 -2.52 15.69 -24.72
N ALA A 15 -3.00 16.18 -25.86
CA ALA A 15 -4.29 15.77 -26.44
C ALA A 15 -4.32 14.27 -26.75
N LYS A 16 -3.28 13.80 -27.46
CA LYS A 16 -3.12 12.36 -27.77
C LYS A 16 -3.01 11.49 -26.54
N PHE A 17 -2.35 11.99 -25.49
CA PHE A 17 -2.24 11.28 -24.23
C PHE A 17 -3.61 11.04 -23.60
N TYR A 18 -4.42 12.08 -23.40
CA TYR A 18 -5.74 11.94 -22.78
C TYR A 18 -6.73 11.19 -23.67
N ASP A 19 -6.71 11.40 -24.97
CA ASP A 19 -7.50 10.63 -25.93
C ASP A 19 -7.23 9.12 -25.79
N SER A 20 -5.95 8.74 -25.82
CA SER A 20 -5.54 7.34 -25.63
C SER A 20 -5.92 6.78 -24.27
N LEU A 21 -5.81 7.59 -23.23
CA LEU A 21 -6.10 7.16 -21.87
C LEU A 21 -7.59 6.86 -21.69
N PHE A 22 -8.46 7.73 -22.23
CA PHE A 22 -9.90 7.57 -22.09
C PHE A 22 -10.50 6.55 -23.05
N LEU A 23 -9.95 6.39 -24.25
CA LEU A 23 -10.37 5.31 -25.18
C LEU A 23 -10.14 3.91 -24.61
N ASN A 24 -9.16 3.74 -23.74
CA ASN A 24 -8.85 2.45 -23.11
C ASN A 24 -9.47 2.29 -21.71
N LEU A 25 -10.25 3.26 -21.24
CA LEU A 25 -10.92 3.21 -19.95
C LEU A 25 -12.33 2.65 -20.10
N ASP A 26 -12.57 1.43 -19.62
CA ASP A 26 -13.92 0.84 -19.65
C ASP A 26 -14.83 1.47 -18.59
N LEU A 27 -15.73 2.30 -19.04
CA LEU A 27 -16.80 2.91 -18.24
C LEU A 27 -18.21 2.39 -18.61
N SER A 28 -18.31 1.36 -19.45
CA SER A 28 -19.58 0.85 -20.01
C SER A 28 -20.61 0.45 -18.93
N PHE A 29 -20.12 -0.04 -17.78
CA PHE A 29 -20.95 -0.45 -16.65
C PHE A 29 -21.24 0.69 -15.65
N VAL A 30 -20.68 1.88 -15.87
CA VAL A 30 -20.90 3.05 -15.01
C VAL A 30 -22.16 3.78 -15.51
N PRO A 31 -23.19 3.98 -14.68
CA PRO A 31 -24.33 4.78 -15.08
C PRO A 31 -23.90 6.19 -15.46
N GLU A 32 -24.18 6.62 -16.68
CA GLU A 32 -23.76 7.95 -17.15
C GLU A 32 -24.40 9.08 -16.34
N PHE A 33 -25.67 8.91 -15.97
CA PHE A 33 -26.43 9.86 -15.15
C PHE A 33 -27.10 9.16 -13.97
N PRO A 34 -27.45 9.89 -12.90
CA PRO A 34 -28.29 9.36 -11.84
C PRO A 34 -29.63 8.85 -12.37
N LYS A 35 -30.09 7.72 -11.81
CA LYS A 35 -31.38 7.12 -12.21
C LYS A 35 -32.60 8.02 -11.92
N THR A 36 -32.51 8.86 -10.91
CA THR A 36 -33.59 9.73 -10.43
C THR A 36 -33.08 11.17 -10.26
N GLY A 37 -33.96 12.15 -10.46
CA GLY A 37 -33.66 13.57 -10.30
C GLY A 37 -33.20 14.26 -11.59
N ARG A 38 -32.82 15.54 -11.47
CA ARG A 38 -32.33 16.35 -12.59
C ARG A 38 -31.01 15.77 -13.13
N LYS A 39 -30.92 15.60 -14.44
CA LYS A 39 -29.67 15.22 -15.11
C LYS A 39 -28.63 16.31 -14.86
N GLY A 40 -27.57 15.96 -14.13
CA GLY A 40 -26.40 16.81 -13.94
C GLY A 40 -25.35 16.58 -15.03
N PHE A 41 -24.10 16.75 -14.68
CA PHE A 41 -22.99 16.35 -15.56
C PHE A 41 -22.84 14.82 -15.61
N SER A 42 -22.35 14.31 -16.74
CA SER A 42 -22.07 12.89 -16.92
C SER A 42 -21.09 12.37 -15.86
N ASN A 43 -21.40 11.22 -15.23
CA ASN A 43 -20.48 10.56 -14.31
C ASN A 43 -19.19 10.15 -15.01
N HIS A 44 -19.25 9.77 -16.29
CA HIS A 44 -18.07 9.46 -17.10
C HIS A 44 -17.15 10.69 -17.21
N ALA A 45 -17.72 11.84 -17.56
CA ALA A 45 -16.97 13.09 -17.66
C ALA A 45 -16.35 13.51 -16.32
N MET A 46 -17.09 13.33 -15.22
CA MET A 46 -16.57 13.61 -13.86
C MET A 46 -15.41 12.69 -13.50
N ILE A 47 -15.49 11.38 -13.76
CA ILE A 47 -14.42 10.42 -13.51
C ILE A 47 -13.19 10.77 -14.35
N CYS A 48 -13.33 10.99 -15.65
CA CYS A 48 -12.25 11.39 -16.54
C CYS A 48 -11.57 12.68 -16.07
N SER A 49 -12.33 13.66 -15.57
CA SER A 49 -11.76 14.90 -15.02
C SER A 49 -10.89 14.66 -13.78
N PHE A 50 -11.31 13.78 -12.87
CA PHE A 50 -10.48 13.43 -11.73
C PHE A 50 -9.24 12.62 -12.14
N ILE A 51 -9.31 11.84 -13.19
CA ILE A 51 -8.13 11.20 -13.78
C ILE A 51 -7.16 12.25 -14.31
N VAL A 52 -7.65 13.29 -15.01
CA VAL A 52 -6.84 14.46 -15.39
C VAL A 52 -6.19 15.09 -14.17
N MET A 53 -6.99 15.38 -13.13
CA MET A 53 -6.49 15.95 -11.87
C MET A 53 -5.28 15.17 -11.33
N LYS A 54 -5.37 13.84 -11.32
CA LYS A 54 -4.31 12.96 -10.78
C LYS A 54 -3.11 12.86 -11.73
N CYS A 55 -3.33 12.83 -13.02
CA CYS A 55 -2.27 12.84 -14.02
C CYS A 55 -1.50 14.17 -14.06
N GLU A 56 -2.14 15.29 -13.76
CA GLU A 56 -1.49 16.59 -13.63
C GLU A 56 -0.84 16.80 -12.24
N GLY A 57 -1.14 15.94 -11.27
CA GLY A 57 -0.63 16.03 -9.91
C GLY A 57 -1.31 17.11 -9.07
N PHE A 58 -2.51 17.54 -9.46
CA PHE A 58 -3.24 18.56 -8.69
C PHE A 58 -3.77 17.96 -7.39
N SER A 59 -3.59 18.69 -6.30
CA SER A 59 -4.12 18.33 -4.99
C SER A 59 -5.47 18.99 -4.68
N MET A 60 -5.80 20.12 -5.31
CA MET A 60 -7.03 20.87 -5.08
C MET A 60 -8.00 20.76 -6.25
N ILE A 61 -9.30 20.68 -5.93
CA ILE A 61 -10.37 20.72 -6.95
C ILE A 61 -10.37 22.07 -7.70
N SER A 62 -10.01 23.17 -7.04
CA SER A 62 -9.85 24.48 -7.68
C SER A 62 -8.90 24.43 -8.87
N ASP A 63 -7.74 23.76 -8.69
CA ASP A 63 -6.74 23.65 -9.76
C ASP A 63 -7.28 22.86 -10.95
N LEU A 64 -8.08 21.80 -10.69
CA LEU A 64 -8.77 21.06 -11.74
C LEU A 64 -9.78 21.94 -12.48
N VAL A 65 -10.59 22.71 -11.76
CA VAL A 65 -11.60 23.60 -12.36
C VAL A 65 -10.91 24.63 -13.26
N ASP A 66 -9.90 25.31 -12.76
CA ASP A 66 -9.13 26.32 -13.52
C ASP A 66 -8.44 25.68 -14.74
N TYR A 67 -7.88 24.48 -14.56
CA TYR A 67 -7.24 23.76 -15.67
C TYR A 67 -8.23 23.43 -16.79
N LEU A 68 -9.42 22.91 -16.47
CA LEU A 68 -10.44 22.56 -17.47
C LEU A 68 -10.98 23.80 -18.19
N HIS A 69 -11.18 24.92 -17.48
CA HIS A 69 -11.60 26.19 -18.10
C HIS A 69 -10.56 26.76 -19.07
N ASN A 70 -9.28 26.58 -18.78
CA ASN A 70 -8.18 27.03 -19.63
C ASN A 70 -7.80 26.04 -20.72
N ASN A 71 -8.29 24.79 -20.66
CA ASN A 71 -7.98 23.71 -21.60
C ASN A 71 -9.25 23.00 -22.08
N LEU A 72 -10.07 23.74 -22.85
CA LEU A 72 -11.37 23.25 -23.34
C LEU A 72 -11.28 21.95 -24.15
N LEU A 73 -10.18 21.73 -24.86
CA LEU A 73 -9.95 20.48 -25.57
C LEU A 73 -9.88 19.28 -24.61
N ILE A 74 -9.20 19.46 -23.47
CA ILE A 74 -9.13 18.41 -22.45
C ILE A 74 -10.49 18.21 -21.77
N ALA A 75 -11.23 19.29 -21.52
CA ALA A 75 -12.60 19.20 -21.02
C ALA A 75 -13.50 18.42 -21.99
N HIS A 76 -13.36 18.63 -23.28
CA HIS A 76 -14.06 17.90 -24.34
C HIS A 76 -13.68 16.40 -24.32
N PHE A 77 -12.40 16.06 -24.24
CA PHE A 77 -11.97 14.66 -24.11
C PHE A 77 -12.49 13.98 -22.84
N CYS A 78 -12.67 14.72 -21.75
CA CYS A 78 -13.36 14.19 -20.56
C CYS A 78 -14.82 13.85 -20.85
N GLY A 79 -15.43 14.38 -21.91
CA GLY A 79 -16.83 14.17 -22.29
C GLY A 79 -17.77 15.31 -21.89
N PHE A 80 -17.25 16.50 -21.59
CA PHE A 80 -18.09 17.67 -21.35
C PHE A 80 -18.52 18.34 -22.67
N ASP A 81 -19.74 18.82 -22.68
CA ASP A 81 -20.25 19.74 -23.72
C ASP A 81 -19.66 21.13 -23.46
N ILE A 82 -18.61 21.49 -24.19
CA ILE A 82 -17.89 22.76 -24.04
C ILE A 82 -18.68 23.98 -24.54
N SER A 83 -19.84 23.78 -25.19
CA SER A 83 -20.78 24.86 -25.53
C SER A 83 -21.59 25.33 -24.32
N ARG A 84 -21.52 24.62 -23.21
CA ARG A 84 -22.21 24.88 -21.94
C ARG A 84 -21.22 25.17 -20.81
N PRO A 85 -21.66 25.79 -19.72
CA PRO A 85 -20.80 26.00 -18.56
C PRO A 85 -20.25 24.67 -18.01
N LEU A 86 -18.96 24.61 -17.76
CA LEU A 86 -18.29 23.49 -17.14
C LEU A 86 -18.66 23.33 -15.64
N PRO A 87 -18.43 22.16 -15.03
CA PRO A 87 -18.73 21.95 -13.61
C PRO A 87 -17.96 22.92 -12.70
N SER A 88 -18.65 23.47 -11.71
CA SER A 88 -18.04 24.28 -10.68
C SER A 88 -17.34 23.41 -9.61
N TYR A 89 -16.52 24.02 -8.75
CA TYR A 89 -15.92 23.38 -7.58
C TYR A 89 -16.94 22.55 -6.77
N TRP A 90 -18.10 23.12 -6.48
CA TRP A 90 -19.15 22.46 -5.69
C TRP A 90 -19.76 21.23 -6.37
N THR A 91 -19.73 21.18 -7.68
CA THR A 91 -20.19 20.02 -8.45
C THR A 91 -19.21 18.85 -8.29
N PHE A 92 -17.92 19.11 -8.40
CA PHE A 92 -16.86 18.13 -8.17
C PHE A 92 -16.83 17.65 -6.72
N ASP A 93 -16.95 18.57 -5.74
CA ASP A 93 -16.99 18.21 -4.31
C ASP A 93 -18.17 17.29 -3.98
N ARG A 94 -19.38 17.64 -4.48
CA ARG A 94 -20.58 16.80 -4.31
C ARG A 94 -20.45 15.44 -4.99
N PHE A 95 -19.80 15.38 -6.14
CA PHE A 95 -19.54 14.11 -6.82
C PHE A 95 -18.67 13.21 -5.94
N LEU A 96 -17.54 13.68 -5.44
CA LEU A 96 -16.68 12.90 -4.55
C LEU A 96 -17.40 12.43 -3.29
N LYS A 97 -18.28 13.26 -2.73
CA LYS A 97 -19.01 12.94 -1.51
C LYS A 97 -20.06 11.86 -1.70
N ASN A 98 -20.75 11.85 -2.84
CA ASN A 98 -21.96 11.06 -3.05
C ASN A 98 -21.77 9.88 -4.01
N PHE A 99 -20.69 9.84 -4.78
CA PHE A 99 -20.47 8.76 -5.74
C PHE A 99 -20.11 7.46 -5.04
N ASP A 100 -20.71 6.35 -5.47
CA ASP A 100 -20.47 5.04 -4.85
C ASP A 100 -19.04 4.55 -5.18
N ASN A 101 -18.22 4.42 -4.16
CA ASN A 101 -16.86 3.92 -4.28
C ASN A 101 -16.78 2.50 -4.87
N LYS A 102 -17.81 1.68 -4.69
CA LYS A 102 -17.84 0.33 -5.28
C LYS A 102 -17.75 0.37 -6.81
N VAL A 103 -18.31 1.41 -7.43
CA VAL A 103 -18.23 1.60 -8.89
C VAL A 103 -16.78 1.95 -9.29
N LEU A 104 -16.12 2.86 -8.56
CA LEU A 104 -14.71 3.19 -8.79
C LEU A 104 -13.81 1.97 -8.58
N SER A 105 -14.03 1.24 -7.49
CA SER A 105 -13.31 -0.01 -7.22
C SER A 105 -13.48 -1.03 -8.35
N LYS A 106 -14.66 -1.10 -8.98
CA LYS A 106 -14.89 -1.97 -10.13
C LYS A 106 -14.08 -1.51 -11.35
N ILE A 107 -13.96 -0.19 -11.60
CA ILE A 107 -13.10 0.34 -12.68
C ILE A 107 -11.64 -0.07 -12.43
N MET A 108 -11.15 0.08 -11.20
CA MET A 108 -9.81 -0.35 -10.83
C MET A 108 -9.59 -1.85 -11.10
N LYS A 109 -10.53 -2.70 -10.65
CA LYS A 109 -10.48 -4.15 -10.86
C LYS A 109 -10.45 -4.54 -12.34
N THR A 110 -11.26 -3.89 -13.17
CA THR A 110 -11.29 -4.14 -14.61
C THR A 110 -9.93 -3.85 -15.27
N GLN A 111 -9.26 -2.75 -14.87
CA GLN A 111 -7.93 -2.42 -15.36
C GLN A 111 -6.88 -3.44 -14.90
N VAL A 112 -6.93 -3.89 -13.64
CA VAL A 112 -6.02 -4.92 -13.11
C VAL A 112 -6.20 -6.23 -13.87
N LEU A 113 -7.44 -6.66 -14.11
CA LEU A 113 -7.74 -7.88 -14.88
C LEU A 113 -7.24 -7.78 -16.32
N PHE A 114 -7.41 -6.62 -16.96
CA PHE A 114 -6.83 -6.39 -18.28
C PHE A 114 -5.30 -6.53 -18.27
N LEU A 115 -4.61 -5.86 -17.35
CA LEU A 115 -3.16 -5.90 -17.22
C LEU A 115 -2.64 -7.29 -16.85
N SER A 116 -3.40 -8.06 -16.07
CA SER A 116 -3.07 -9.45 -15.77
C SER A 116 -3.21 -10.34 -17.00
N LYS A 117 -4.25 -10.16 -17.82
CA LYS A 117 -4.45 -10.87 -19.08
C LYS A 117 -3.31 -10.59 -20.07
N GLU A 118 -2.80 -9.36 -20.09
CA GLU A 118 -1.65 -8.95 -20.92
C GLU A 118 -0.30 -9.41 -20.33
N GLY A 119 -0.30 -10.14 -19.20
CA GLY A 119 0.91 -10.66 -18.55
C GLY A 119 1.78 -9.58 -17.88
N ILE A 120 1.22 -8.42 -17.58
CA ILE A 120 1.93 -7.31 -16.92
C ILE A 120 1.78 -7.36 -15.41
N VAL A 121 0.57 -7.62 -14.90
CA VAL A 121 0.35 -7.84 -13.47
C VAL A 121 0.53 -9.31 -13.19
N ASP A 122 1.52 -9.58 -12.33
CA ASP A 122 1.87 -10.92 -11.85
C ASP A 122 1.64 -10.97 -10.32
N THR A 123 0.82 -11.90 -9.87
CA THR A 123 0.50 -12.07 -8.45
C THR A 123 1.45 -12.99 -7.70
N SER A 124 2.55 -13.42 -8.33
CA SER A 124 3.57 -14.28 -7.69
C SER A 124 4.28 -13.61 -6.52
N PHE A 125 4.57 -12.30 -6.63
CA PHE A 125 5.18 -11.49 -5.58
C PHE A 125 4.31 -10.28 -5.30
N ILE A 126 3.54 -10.34 -4.22
CA ILE A 126 2.64 -9.26 -3.82
C ILE A 126 3.11 -8.59 -2.54
N GLY A 127 3.11 -7.29 -2.52
CA GLY A 127 3.54 -6.50 -1.36
C GLY A 127 2.43 -5.61 -0.83
N LEU A 128 2.29 -5.52 0.47
CA LEU A 128 1.32 -4.64 1.13
C LEU A 128 2.05 -3.57 1.94
N ASP A 129 1.62 -2.34 1.73
CA ASP A 129 2.09 -1.20 2.51
C ASP A 129 0.97 -0.19 2.72
N SER A 130 1.11 0.67 3.72
CA SER A 130 0.18 1.76 4.00
C SER A 130 0.88 3.11 3.91
N THR A 131 0.18 4.10 3.39
CA THR A 131 0.67 5.48 3.38
C THR A 131 -0.29 6.39 4.14
N PRO A 132 0.23 7.29 5.01
CA PRO A 132 -0.59 8.27 5.70
C PRO A 132 -1.13 9.31 4.71
N VAL A 133 -2.37 9.72 4.92
CA VAL A 133 -3.09 10.73 4.14
C VAL A 133 -3.61 11.79 5.11
N SER A 134 -2.96 12.93 5.14
CA SER A 134 -3.30 14.01 6.07
C SER A 134 -4.62 14.69 5.70
N ALA A 135 -5.56 14.78 6.65
CA ALA A 135 -6.84 15.45 6.47
C ALA A 135 -6.70 16.97 6.37
N ASN A 136 -7.68 17.59 5.71
CA ASN A 136 -7.77 19.04 5.58
C ASN A 136 -8.29 19.68 6.89
N THR A 137 -7.37 19.85 7.83
CA THR A 137 -7.68 20.45 9.15
C THR A 137 -6.56 21.37 9.62
N SER A 138 -6.93 22.39 10.40
CA SER A 138 -5.99 23.35 11.00
C SER A 138 -5.02 22.69 11.99
N GLN A 139 -5.42 21.57 12.64
CA GLN A 139 -4.54 20.85 13.56
C GLN A 139 -3.32 20.25 12.86
N ASN A 140 -3.43 19.90 11.58
CA ASN A 140 -2.31 19.40 10.79
C ASN A 140 -1.39 20.52 10.28
N ASN A 141 -1.79 21.80 10.41
CA ASN A 141 -0.93 22.88 9.98
C ASN A 141 0.27 23.02 10.94
N PRO A 142 1.53 22.93 10.45
CA PRO A 142 2.71 23.13 11.27
C PRO A 142 2.73 24.48 11.99
N LYS A 143 2.15 25.52 11.38
CA LYS A 143 2.04 26.88 11.93
C LYS A 143 0.88 27.04 12.95
N SER A 144 0.13 25.98 13.22
CA SER A 144 -0.96 26.05 14.21
C SER A 144 -0.41 26.05 15.64
N PHE A 145 -0.76 27.06 16.40
CA PHE A 145 -0.39 27.22 17.83
C PHE A 145 -1.40 26.59 18.80
N LEU A 146 -2.33 25.78 18.30
CA LEU A 146 -3.31 25.07 19.14
C LEU A 146 -2.60 24.14 20.12
N SER A 147 -2.74 24.41 21.42
CA SER A 147 -2.22 23.54 22.46
C SER A 147 -2.89 22.16 22.38
N ASN A 148 -2.09 21.11 22.56
CA ASN A 148 -2.59 19.73 22.55
C ASN A 148 -3.33 19.31 21.26
N LYS A 149 -3.01 19.90 20.12
CA LYS A 149 -3.69 19.64 18.82
C LYS A 149 -3.76 18.16 18.41
N PHE A 150 -2.83 17.36 18.89
CA PHE A 150 -2.77 15.92 18.61
C PHE A 150 -3.18 15.07 19.82
N LYS A 151 -4.29 15.40 20.46
CA LYS A 151 -4.92 14.57 21.48
C LYS A 151 -6.26 14.03 20.97
N PRO A 152 -6.62 12.76 21.26
CA PRO A 152 -7.90 12.17 20.81
C PRO A 152 -9.13 13.01 21.15
N GLY A 153 -9.16 13.69 22.30
CA GLY A 153 -10.24 14.59 22.70
C GLY A 153 -10.38 15.86 21.87
N ASN A 154 -9.40 16.20 21.04
CA ASN A 154 -9.39 17.40 20.20
C ASN A 154 -9.72 17.07 18.73
N GLN A 155 -10.72 16.20 18.50
CA GLN A 155 -11.20 15.83 17.18
C GLN A 155 -11.47 17.07 16.32
N PRO A 156 -10.91 17.17 15.08
CA PRO A 156 -11.14 18.29 14.20
C PRO A 156 -12.61 18.45 13.80
N ARG A 157 -13.17 19.65 14.01
CA ARG A 157 -14.54 19.95 13.57
C ARG A 157 -14.66 20.05 12.04
N ALA A 158 -13.57 20.43 11.39
CA ALA A 158 -13.53 20.61 9.93
C ALA A 158 -13.67 19.29 9.15
N ASP A 159 -13.21 18.18 9.74
CA ASP A 159 -13.33 16.83 9.21
C ASP A 159 -13.61 15.87 10.39
N SER A 160 -14.87 15.60 10.64
CA SER A 160 -15.32 14.75 11.76
C SER A 160 -15.00 13.27 11.57
N ASP A 161 -14.71 12.85 10.34
CA ASP A 161 -14.45 11.46 10.01
C ASP A 161 -12.99 11.08 10.21
N CYS A 162 -12.06 12.05 10.12
CA CYS A 162 -10.64 11.75 10.28
C CYS A 162 -10.34 11.30 11.73
N ARG A 163 -9.26 10.57 11.92
CA ARG A 163 -8.81 10.11 13.24
C ARG A 163 -7.34 10.41 13.43
N LEU A 164 -6.92 10.39 14.70
CA LEU A 164 -5.52 10.61 15.07
C LEU A 164 -4.71 9.38 14.71
N GLY A 165 -3.72 9.58 13.87
CA GLY A 165 -2.73 8.59 13.50
C GLY A 165 -1.34 8.97 13.97
N VAL A 166 -0.45 8.00 13.97
CA VAL A 166 0.97 8.18 14.22
C VAL A 166 1.76 7.37 13.20
N HIS A 167 2.77 7.98 12.63
CA HIS A 167 3.76 7.24 11.86
C HIS A 167 5.16 7.50 12.41
N THR A 168 6.05 6.56 12.16
CA THR A 168 7.43 6.66 12.62
C THR A 168 8.28 7.12 11.45
N ALA A 169 8.80 8.34 11.52
CA ALA A 169 9.83 8.78 10.60
C ALA A 169 11.19 8.32 11.13
N SER A 170 11.94 7.56 10.32
CA SER A 170 13.35 7.24 10.62
C SER A 170 14.22 8.33 10.02
N ASN A 171 14.97 9.04 10.86
CA ASN A 171 16.03 9.91 10.40
C ASN A 171 17.27 9.07 10.03
N GLN A 172 18.20 9.63 9.25
CA GLN A 172 19.53 9.04 8.96
C GLN A 172 20.32 8.72 10.23
N THR A 173 19.94 9.31 11.37
CA THR A 173 20.58 9.13 12.70
C THR A 173 19.97 8.00 13.56
N ASN A 174 19.10 7.14 13.01
CA ASN A 174 18.41 6.06 13.73
C ASN A 174 17.50 6.50 14.90
N GLU A 175 17.25 7.77 15.09
CA GLU A 175 16.25 8.25 16.05
C GLU A 175 14.84 8.03 15.52
N LYS A 176 14.03 7.30 16.28
CA LYS A 176 12.61 7.11 15.98
C LYS A 176 11.86 8.38 16.34
N LYS A 177 11.53 9.18 15.35
CA LYS A 177 10.64 10.33 15.54
C LYS A 177 9.19 9.88 15.29
N TYR A 178 8.32 10.08 16.29
CA TYR A 178 6.89 9.85 16.14
C TYR A 178 6.23 11.14 15.63
N GLU A 179 5.58 11.05 14.48
CA GLU A 179 4.83 12.15 13.89
C GLU A 179 3.34 11.85 13.97
N PHE A 180 2.61 12.71 14.68
CA PHE A 180 1.16 12.60 14.81
C PHE A 180 0.48 13.41 13.72
N TYR A 181 -0.64 12.90 13.22
CA TYR A 181 -1.47 13.57 12.23
C TYR A 181 -2.93 13.18 12.39
N TRP A 182 -3.82 14.09 12.03
CA TRP A 182 -5.23 13.77 11.84
C TRP A 182 -5.45 13.37 10.39
N GLY A 183 -6.08 12.22 10.16
CA GLY A 183 -6.26 11.80 8.77
C GLY A 183 -6.77 10.39 8.59
N TYR A 184 -6.28 9.83 7.50
CA TYR A 184 -6.63 8.53 6.96
C TYR A 184 -5.35 7.76 6.61
N LYS A 185 -5.51 6.49 6.28
CA LYS A 185 -4.46 5.67 5.66
C LYS A 185 -4.98 5.09 4.36
N ASN A 186 -4.17 5.09 3.35
CA ASN A 186 -4.39 4.29 2.15
C ASN A 186 -3.52 3.05 2.21
N HIS A 187 -4.12 1.89 2.21
CA HIS A 187 -3.47 0.58 2.18
C HIS A 187 -3.53 0.07 0.76
N VAL A 188 -2.41 -0.32 0.19
CA VAL A 188 -2.35 -0.78 -1.19
C VAL A 188 -1.59 -2.08 -1.30
N LEU A 189 -2.19 -3.05 -1.99
CA LEU A 189 -1.54 -4.28 -2.44
C LEU A 189 -0.94 -4.02 -3.81
N VAL A 190 0.35 -4.23 -3.93
CA VAL A 190 1.16 -3.94 -5.13
C VAL A 190 1.73 -5.25 -5.67
N ASP A 191 1.69 -5.44 -6.97
CA ASP A 191 2.54 -6.41 -7.65
C ASP A 191 3.99 -5.91 -7.59
N CYS A 192 4.85 -6.64 -6.89
CA CYS A 192 6.25 -6.26 -6.70
C CYS A 192 7.12 -6.49 -7.93
N ILE A 193 6.62 -7.14 -8.97
CA ILE A 193 7.31 -7.32 -10.26
C ILE A 193 7.02 -6.14 -11.19
N SER A 194 5.75 -5.88 -11.48
CA SER A 194 5.36 -4.73 -12.30
C SER A 194 5.42 -3.40 -11.56
N GLY A 195 5.31 -3.41 -10.24
CA GLY A 195 5.17 -2.24 -9.41
C GLY A 195 3.81 -1.54 -9.57
N LEU A 196 2.78 -2.22 -10.07
CA LEU A 196 1.43 -1.69 -10.23
C LEU A 196 0.53 -2.07 -9.05
N PRO A 197 -0.47 -1.25 -8.72
CA PRO A 197 -1.41 -1.56 -7.65
C PRO A 197 -2.39 -2.63 -8.12
N ILE A 198 -2.70 -3.58 -7.24
CA ILE A 198 -3.70 -4.63 -7.48
C ILE A 198 -5.02 -4.24 -6.81
N TYR A 199 -4.98 -3.84 -5.55
CA TYR A 199 -6.15 -3.45 -4.79
C TYR A 199 -5.79 -2.44 -3.70
N GLU A 200 -6.77 -1.62 -3.28
CA GLU A 200 -6.58 -0.63 -2.23
C GLU A 200 -7.75 -0.58 -1.25
N MET A 201 -7.48 -0.12 -0.05
CA MET A 201 -8.49 0.23 0.94
C MET A 201 -8.09 1.51 1.68
N THR A 202 -9.02 2.44 1.82
CA THR A 202 -8.83 3.65 2.63
C THR A 202 -9.51 3.47 4.00
N THR A 203 -8.73 3.63 5.06
CA THR A 203 -9.21 3.60 6.45
C THR A 203 -8.96 4.92 7.15
N THR A 204 -9.53 5.09 8.34
CA THR A 204 -9.15 6.15 9.27
C THR A 204 -7.77 5.85 9.88
N ALA A 205 -7.04 6.90 10.29
CA ALA A 205 -5.61 6.78 10.60
C ALA A 205 -5.29 5.91 11.84
N GLU A 206 -6.25 5.69 12.76
CA GLU A 206 -6.06 4.85 13.95
C GLU A 206 -6.10 3.35 13.66
N VAL A 207 -6.63 2.93 12.50
CA VAL A 207 -6.76 1.52 12.16
C VAL A 207 -5.38 0.87 12.00
N HIS A 208 -5.21 -0.28 12.63
CA HIS A 208 -3.93 -0.99 12.58
C HIS A 208 -3.77 -1.72 11.24
N ASP A 209 -2.63 -1.53 10.58
CA ASP A 209 -2.37 -2.01 9.21
C ASP A 209 -2.55 -3.52 9.06
N ALA A 210 -2.10 -4.31 10.05
CA ALA A 210 -2.22 -5.77 10.01
C ALA A 210 -3.67 -6.30 10.06
N THR A 211 -4.63 -5.52 10.55
CA THR A 211 -6.05 -5.93 10.52
C THR A 211 -6.63 -5.79 9.12
N VAL A 212 -6.23 -4.74 8.40
CA VAL A 212 -6.67 -4.47 7.04
C VAL A 212 -6.08 -5.47 6.02
N ALA A 213 -4.91 -6.01 6.32
CA ALA A 213 -4.23 -6.97 5.46
C ALA A 213 -5.09 -8.18 5.12
N LEU A 214 -5.81 -8.72 6.10
CA LEU A 214 -6.67 -9.89 5.92
C LEU A 214 -7.80 -9.60 4.92
N ASP A 215 -8.42 -8.44 5.05
CA ASP A 215 -9.53 -8.01 4.18
C ASP A 215 -9.05 -7.70 2.76
N ILE A 216 -7.89 -7.05 2.61
CA ILE A 216 -7.31 -6.74 1.31
C ILE A 216 -6.95 -8.01 0.54
N LEU A 217 -6.32 -8.98 1.20
CA LEU A 217 -5.96 -10.25 0.58
C LEU A 217 -7.22 -11.02 0.14
N ALA A 218 -8.24 -11.09 1.00
CA ALA A 218 -9.51 -11.76 0.67
C ALA A 218 -10.24 -11.05 -0.49
N ALA A 219 -10.33 -9.72 -0.45
CA ALA A 219 -10.95 -8.93 -1.50
C ALA A 219 -10.19 -9.06 -2.83
N THR A 220 -8.86 -9.11 -2.79
CA THR A 220 -8.05 -9.33 -4.00
C THR A 220 -8.30 -10.71 -4.57
N HIS A 221 -8.20 -11.76 -3.76
CA HIS A 221 -8.38 -13.14 -4.21
C HIS A 221 -9.76 -13.38 -4.87
N SER A 222 -10.79 -12.62 -4.44
CA SER A 222 -12.15 -12.72 -4.97
C SER A 222 -12.30 -12.35 -6.46
N PHE A 223 -11.38 -11.54 -7.02
CA PHE A 223 -11.41 -11.14 -8.43
C PHE A 223 -10.13 -11.44 -9.19
N GLN A 224 -8.99 -11.44 -8.53
CA GLN A 224 -7.67 -11.77 -9.07
C GLN A 224 -7.05 -12.84 -8.16
N PRO A 225 -6.98 -14.10 -8.59
CA PRO A 225 -6.39 -15.16 -7.78
C PRO A 225 -4.94 -14.86 -7.39
N ILE A 226 -4.63 -15.07 -6.11
CA ILE A 226 -3.28 -14.89 -5.54
C ILE A 226 -2.75 -16.23 -5.00
N THR A 227 -3.00 -17.31 -5.72
CA THR A 227 -2.55 -18.65 -5.37
C THR A 227 -1.04 -18.77 -5.56
N ASP A 228 -0.38 -19.53 -4.68
CA ASP A 228 1.08 -19.75 -4.67
C ASP A 228 1.92 -18.46 -4.58
N CYS A 229 1.34 -17.38 -4.03
CA CYS A 229 2.00 -16.09 -3.94
C CYS A 229 3.05 -16.03 -2.82
N THR A 230 4.06 -15.19 -3.03
CA THR A 230 4.97 -14.72 -1.99
C THR A 230 4.48 -13.35 -1.49
N PHE A 231 4.00 -13.30 -0.26
CA PHE A 231 3.49 -12.09 0.38
C PHE A 231 4.59 -11.34 1.12
N LEU A 232 4.82 -10.10 0.74
CA LEU A 232 5.86 -9.22 1.24
C LEU A 232 5.25 -8.08 2.08
N ALA A 233 5.72 -7.89 3.30
CA ALA A 233 5.27 -6.77 4.12
C ALA A 233 6.35 -6.37 5.15
N ASP A 234 6.15 -5.22 5.79
CA ASP A 234 7.05 -4.78 6.86
C ASP A 234 6.77 -5.55 8.17
N LYS A 235 7.64 -5.33 9.18
CA LYS A 235 7.49 -5.96 10.51
C LYS A 235 6.20 -5.59 11.25
N GLY A 236 5.47 -4.58 10.83
CA GLY A 236 4.15 -4.21 11.37
C GLY A 236 3.11 -5.28 11.10
N TYR A 237 3.26 -5.98 9.99
CA TYR A 237 2.38 -7.06 9.55
C TYR A 237 2.77 -8.45 10.09
N ASP A 238 3.77 -8.55 10.95
CA ASP A 238 4.20 -9.84 11.55
C ASP A 238 3.16 -10.36 12.56
N VAL A 239 2.03 -10.85 12.08
CA VAL A 239 0.88 -11.34 12.84
C VAL A 239 0.47 -12.74 12.37
N LYS A 240 0.34 -13.70 13.30
CA LYS A 240 0.06 -15.11 13.01
C LYS A 240 -1.08 -15.32 11.99
N ASN A 241 -2.17 -14.57 12.11
CA ASN A 241 -3.34 -14.72 11.25
C ASN A 241 -3.03 -14.44 9.77
N ILE A 242 -2.11 -13.52 9.47
CA ILE A 242 -1.69 -13.22 8.09
C ILE A 242 -0.98 -14.45 7.50
N TYR A 243 -0.03 -15.04 8.23
CA TYR A 243 0.68 -16.24 7.78
C TYR A 243 -0.25 -17.42 7.54
N ASN A 244 -1.20 -17.63 8.48
CA ASN A 244 -2.18 -18.69 8.33
C ASN A 244 -3.06 -18.45 7.10
N GLN A 245 -3.60 -17.25 6.89
CA GLN A 245 -4.42 -16.94 5.74
C GLN A 245 -3.67 -17.15 4.43
N VAL A 246 -2.43 -16.63 4.33
CA VAL A 246 -1.60 -16.76 3.13
C VAL A 246 -1.30 -18.23 2.84
N LYS A 247 -0.99 -19.04 3.88
CA LYS A 247 -0.69 -20.46 3.70
C LYS A 247 -1.93 -21.29 3.43
N ASP A 248 -2.97 -21.13 4.24
CA ASP A 248 -4.11 -22.06 4.25
C ASP A 248 -5.10 -21.77 3.10
N LEU A 249 -5.29 -20.48 2.74
CA LEU A 249 -6.24 -20.09 1.70
C LEU A 249 -5.60 -19.89 0.33
N TYR A 250 -4.33 -19.48 0.28
CA TYR A 250 -3.68 -19.13 -1.00
C TYR A 250 -2.49 -20.04 -1.33
N ASN A 251 -2.17 -21.02 -0.48
CA ASN A 251 -0.99 -21.89 -0.61
C ASN A 251 0.33 -21.10 -0.75
N GLY A 252 0.34 -19.83 -0.32
CA GLY A 252 1.46 -18.92 -0.44
C GLY A 252 2.44 -18.99 0.71
N GLU A 253 3.46 -18.15 0.64
CA GLU A 253 4.43 -17.93 1.71
C GLU A 253 4.52 -16.46 2.11
N CYS A 254 5.05 -16.19 3.30
CA CYS A 254 5.24 -14.82 3.80
C CYS A 254 6.72 -14.51 3.98
N ILE A 255 7.17 -13.40 3.45
CA ILE A 255 8.50 -12.83 3.65
C ILE A 255 8.34 -11.52 4.44
N ILE A 256 8.28 -11.65 5.77
CA ILE A 256 8.03 -10.55 6.72
C ILE A 256 9.12 -10.60 7.81
N PRO A 257 9.81 -9.47 8.12
CA PRO A 257 10.75 -9.40 9.22
C PRO A 257 10.09 -9.65 10.57
N LEU A 258 10.77 -10.36 11.46
CA LEU A 258 10.24 -10.66 12.79
C LEU A 258 10.07 -9.39 13.62
N ASN A 259 8.87 -9.18 14.15
CA ASN A 259 8.59 -8.14 15.12
C ASN A 259 8.85 -8.67 16.54
N LYS A 260 9.91 -8.21 17.15
CA LYS A 260 10.33 -8.69 18.48
C LYS A 260 9.34 -8.38 19.59
N ARG A 261 8.37 -7.47 19.40
CA ARG A 261 7.39 -6.98 20.40
C ARG A 261 7.98 -7.01 21.83
N ASN A 262 7.36 -6.38 22.80
CA ASN A 262 7.81 -6.38 24.21
C ASN A 262 7.56 -7.74 24.90
N SER A 263 8.05 -8.84 24.33
CA SER A 263 7.94 -10.14 25.00
C SER A 263 8.96 -10.20 26.15
N LYS A 264 8.50 -10.49 27.36
CA LYS A 264 9.34 -10.77 28.53
C LYS A 264 10.10 -12.12 28.40
N ASN A 265 9.93 -12.84 27.30
CA ASN A 265 10.56 -14.12 27.03
C ASN A 265 11.96 -13.98 26.45
N PRO A 266 12.78 -15.05 26.48
CA PRO A 266 14.21 -14.98 26.29
C PRO A 266 14.57 -14.12 25.08
N LYS A 267 15.63 -13.31 25.22
CA LYS A 267 16.16 -12.52 24.12
C LYS A 267 16.35 -13.47 22.92
N LEU A 268 15.56 -13.26 21.88
CA LEU A 268 15.66 -13.99 20.63
C LEU A 268 16.40 -13.13 19.62
N LEU A 269 17.26 -13.76 18.84
CA LEU A 269 17.83 -13.16 17.65
C LEU A 269 16.74 -12.98 16.57
N PRO A 270 16.98 -12.16 15.53
CA PRO A 270 16.03 -11.98 14.42
C PRO A 270 15.54 -13.30 13.80
N GLN A 271 16.44 -14.31 13.71
CA GLN A 271 16.14 -15.65 13.21
C GLN A 271 15.39 -16.55 14.21
N GLY A 272 15.02 -16.03 15.38
CA GLY A 272 14.24 -16.76 16.39
C GLY A 272 15.08 -17.64 17.35
N ASN A 273 16.39 -17.71 17.22
CA ASN A 273 17.26 -18.44 18.15
C ASN A 273 17.37 -17.70 19.49
N PRO A 274 17.25 -18.38 20.63
CA PRO A 274 17.48 -17.76 21.92
C PRO A 274 18.95 -17.45 22.14
N ILE A 275 19.20 -16.41 22.92
CA ILE A 275 20.53 -16.03 23.37
C ILE A 275 20.77 -16.61 24.77
N CYS A 276 21.92 -17.22 25.03
CA CYS A 276 22.31 -17.70 26.35
C CYS A 276 22.67 -16.53 27.29
N GLU A 277 22.93 -16.83 28.56
CA GLU A 277 23.29 -15.81 29.57
C GLU A 277 24.57 -15.06 29.22
N ALA A 278 25.50 -15.72 28.52
CA ALA A 278 26.76 -15.13 28.04
C ALA A 278 26.60 -14.35 26.71
N GLY A 279 25.40 -14.14 26.21
CA GLY A 279 25.12 -13.38 24.96
C GLY A 279 25.37 -14.18 23.67
N LEU A 280 25.64 -15.49 23.74
CA LEU A 280 25.88 -16.31 22.55
C LEU A 280 24.58 -16.86 21.96
N ALA A 281 24.49 -16.87 20.63
CA ALA A 281 23.38 -17.49 19.91
C ALA A 281 23.37 -19.02 20.14
N MET A 282 22.22 -19.55 20.59
CA MET A 282 22.07 -20.98 20.81
C MET A 282 21.72 -21.71 19.51
N TRP A 283 22.22 -22.93 19.36
CA TRP A 283 21.96 -23.75 18.17
C TRP A 283 20.73 -24.64 18.35
N LYS A 284 20.00 -24.91 17.29
CA LYS A 284 18.90 -25.88 17.27
C LYS A 284 19.46 -27.29 17.48
N ASP A 285 18.89 -28.02 18.43
CA ASP A 285 19.33 -29.40 18.83
C ASP A 285 18.09 -30.33 18.87
N GLY A 286 17.37 -30.41 17.75
CA GLY A 286 16.22 -31.30 17.58
C GLY A 286 14.90 -30.75 18.10
N LYS A 287 13.81 -31.32 17.59
CA LYS A 287 12.42 -31.10 18.03
C LYS A 287 11.92 -32.33 18.77
N PHE A 288 11.05 -32.14 19.75
CA PHE A 288 10.37 -33.23 20.44
C PHE A 288 8.98 -32.81 20.86
N SER A 289 8.11 -33.82 21.03
CA SER A 289 6.74 -33.59 21.53
C SER A 289 6.71 -33.85 23.03
N ASP A 290 6.09 -32.96 23.80
CA ASP A 290 5.93 -33.04 25.24
C ASP A 290 4.52 -32.55 25.60
N CYS A 291 3.71 -33.44 26.19
CA CYS A 291 2.33 -33.17 26.60
C CYS A 291 1.48 -32.45 25.51
N GLY A 292 1.54 -32.96 24.27
CA GLY A 292 0.81 -32.38 23.13
C GLY A 292 1.38 -31.06 22.60
N ARG A 293 2.58 -30.65 23.09
CA ARG A 293 3.27 -29.43 22.61
C ARG A 293 4.55 -29.80 21.89
N THR A 294 4.75 -29.28 20.71
CA THR A 294 6.05 -29.39 20.02
C THR A 294 7.03 -28.40 20.61
N ARG A 295 8.18 -28.88 21.06
CA ARG A 295 9.26 -28.04 21.60
C ARG A 295 10.50 -28.14 20.74
N GLN A 296 11.13 -27.01 20.47
CA GLN A 296 12.46 -26.93 19.90
C GLN A 296 13.48 -26.87 21.03
N LYS A 297 14.41 -27.80 21.04
CA LYS A 297 15.56 -27.78 21.91
C LYS A 297 16.65 -26.91 21.28
N PHE A 298 17.26 -26.07 22.10
CA PHE A 298 18.42 -25.29 21.75
C PHE A 298 19.56 -25.62 22.69
N CYS A 299 20.76 -25.73 22.17
CA CYS A 299 21.96 -26.04 22.95
C CYS A 299 22.98 -24.91 22.85
N CYS A 300 23.89 -24.89 23.82
CA CYS A 300 25.03 -24.00 23.85
C CYS A 300 25.93 -24.21 22.60
N PRO A 301 26.35 -23.16 21.88
CA PRO A 301 27.20 -23.29 20.70
C PRO A 301 28.60 -23.86 21.07
N LEU A 302 28.99 -23.75 22.33
CA LEU A 302 30.27 -24.29 22.84
C LEU A 302 30.18 -25.73 23.36
N LYS A 303 29.01 -26.40 23.20
CA LYS A 303 28.76 -27.79 23.65
C LYS A 303 29.80 -28.78 23.11
N SER A 304 30.33 -28.54 21.92
CA SER A 304 31.28 -29.44 21.24
C SER A 304 32.72 -28.93 21.29
N SER A 305 32.98 -27.76 21.86
CA SER A 305 34.30 -27.17 21.90
C SER A 305 35.08 -27.72 23.09
N LYS A 306 36.22 -28.38 22.83
CA LYS A 306 37.07 -28.93 23.86
C LYS A 306 37.94 -27.89 24.56
N ASP A 307 38.20 -26.76 23.94
CA ASP A 307 39.27 -25.84 24.32
C ASP A 307 38.81 -24.40 24.63
N THR A 308 37.50 -24.13 24.74
CA THR A 308 37.02 -22.77 25.00
C THR A 308 36.48 -22.63 26.42
N LEU A 309 37.05 -21.69 27.16
CA LEU A 309 36.48 -21.19 28.41
C LEU A 309 35.14 -20.56 28.12
N CYS A 310 34.05 -21.16 28.63
CA CYS A 310 32.73 -20.56 28.51
C CYS A 310 32.68 -19.31 29.40
N PRO A 311 32.28 -18.13 28.84
CA PRO A 311 32.09 -16.92 29.62
C PRO A 311 30.88 -17.01 30.56
N CYS A 312 30.17 -18.13 30.58
CA CYS A 312 28.97 -18.36 31.36
C CYS A 312 29.33 -19.16 32.64
N HIS A 313 28.98 -18.60 33.79
CA HIS A 313 29.19 -19.30 35.09
C HIS A 313 28.14 -20.37 35.40
N HIS A 314 27.54 -20.97 34.36
CA HIS A 314 26.46 -21.94 34.53
C HIS A 314 26.99 -23.25 35.15
N LYS A 315 26.47 -23.65 36.33
CA LYS A 315 26.88 -24.85 37.09
C LYS A 315 26.86 -26.14 36.24
N ASN A 316 26.00 -26.25 35.25
CA ASN A 316 25.87 -27.43 34.37
C ASN A 316 26.91 -27.48 33.25
N PHE A 317 27.72 -26.45 33.05
CA PHE A 317 28.75 -26.44 32.01
C PHE A 317 29.91 -27.38 32.34
N TYR A 318 30.25 -27.50 33.62
CA TYR A 318 31.39 -28.29 34.11
C TYR A 318 30.98 -29.59 34.82
N ASN A 319 29.76 -30.07 34.62
CA ASN A 319 29.28 -31.25 35.34
C ASN A 319 29.88 -32.54 34.79
N GLY A 320 31.13 -32.82 35.13
CA GLY A 320 31.86 -34.07 34.90
C GLY A 320 32.10 -34.36 33.42
N LYS A 321 32.62 -35.31 32.97
CA LYS A 321 33.16 -35.90 31.74
C LYS A 321 32.78 -35.35 30.35
N LYS A 322 31.73 -34.52 30.19
CA LYS A 322 31.34 -33.88 28.89
C LYS A 322 30.74 -32.51 29.13
N HIS A 323 31.22 -31.52 28.39
CA HIS A 323 30.57 -30.20 28.31
C HIS A 323 29.14 -30.33 27.74
N ARG A 324 28.12 -30.24 28.57
CA ARG A 324 26.74 -30.29 28.14
C ARG A 324 26.20 -28.91 27.77
N GLY A 325 26.82 -27.86 28.31
CA GLY A 325 26.37 -26.49 28.10
C GLY A 325 24.97 -26.24 28.64
N CYS A 326 24.50 -24.99 28.49
CA CYS A 326 23.12 -24.65 28.78
C CYS A 326 22.18 -25.17 27.66
N THR A 327 20.99 -25.57 28.06
CA THR A 327 19.94 -26.01 27.13
C THR A 327 18.70 -25.19 27.42
N LYS A 328 18.07 -24.66 26.35
CA LYS A 328 16.76 -24.02 26.43
C LYS A 328 15.74 -24.76 25.57
N TYR A 329 14.55 -24.87 26.09
CA TYR A 329 13.42 -25.47 25.40
C TYR A 329 12.40 -24.39 25.14
N LEU A 330 12.19 -24.08 23.88
CA LEU A 330 11.10 -23.18 23.48
C LEU A 330 9.96 -24.05 22.96
N THR A 331 8.77 -23.84 23.49
CA THR A 331 7.58 -24.37 22.83
C THR A 331 7.55 -23.73 21.46
N ILE A 332 7.57 -24.56 20.41
CA ILE A 332 7.23 -24.09 19.10
C ILE A 332 5.71 -23.88 19.17
N PRO A 333 5.22 -22.66 19.28
CA PRO A 333 3.83 -22.47 18.96
C PRO A 333 3.68 -23.02 17.54
N ASP A 334 2.54 -23.54 17.23
CA ASP A 334 2.12 -23.83 15.87
C ASP A 334 1.95 -22.50 15.14
N ASP A 335 3.07 -21.88 14.82
CA ASP A 335 3.19 -20.50 14.39
C ASP A 335 4.22 -20.43 13.26
N LEU A 336 3.69 -20.43 12.05
CA LEU A 336 4.46 -20.35 10.80
C LEU A 336 5.47 -19.20 10.80
N ARG A 337 5.16 -18.09 11.51
CA ARG A 337 6.03 -16.94 11.69
C ARG A 337 7.44 -17.31 12.18
N LEU A 338 7.52 -18.27 13.09
CA LEU A 338 8.75 -18.65 13.77
C LEU A 338 9.58 -19.69 13.01
N SER A 339 9.01 -20.33 11.98
CA SER A 339 9.70 -21.32 11.16
C SER A 339 10.53 -20.71 10.02
N ILE A 340 10.34 -19.42 9.72
CA ILE A 340 11.01 -18.74 8.60
C ILE A 340 12.47 -18.44 8.97
N ASP A 341 13.39 -18.86 8.10
CA ASP A 341 14.81 -18.51 8.19
C ASP A 341 15.06 -17.13 7.55
N ARG A 342 15.10 -16.11 8.41
CA ARG A 342 15.25 -14.71 8.00
C ARG A 342 16.70 -14.30 7.70
N ASP A 343 17.65 -15.17 7.98
CA ASP A 343 19.07 -14.94 7.68
C ASP A 343 19.48 -15.62 6.35
N SER A 344 18.54 -16.30 5.69
CA SER A 344 18.79 -16.94 4.40
C SER A 344 18.91 -15.90 3.28
N LYS A 345 19.76 -16.19 2.29
CA LYS A 345 19.85 -15.41 1.04
C LYS A 345 18.51 -15.35 0.31
N TYR A 346 17.70 -16.41 0.43
CA TYR A 346 16.36 -16.46 -0.13
C TYR A 346 15.46 -15.36 0.47
N PHE A 347 15.46 -15.25 1.81
CA PHE A 347 14.69 -14.21 2.49
C PHE A 347 15.16 -12.81 2.07
N GLU A 348 16.46 -12.56 2.09
CA GLU A 348 17.06 -11.26 1.75
C GLU A 348 16.72 -10.82 0.32
N SER A 349 16.91 -11.72 -0.65
CA SER A 349 16.67 -11.42 -2.06
C SER A 349 15.18 -11.12 -2.33
N ASN A 350 14.27 -11.93 -1.79
CA ASN A 350 12.84 -11.73 -1.98
C ASN A 350 12.32 -10.50 -1.21
N TYR A 351 12.81 -10.26 0.01
CA TYR A 351 12.42 -9.09 0.79
C TYR A 351 12.82 -7.77 0.11
N SER A 352 13.89 -7.76 -0.68
CA SER A 352 14.31 -6.59 -1.44
C SER A 352 13.26 -6.10 -2.43
N LEU A 353 12.41 -7.00 -2.96
CA LEU A 353 11.30 -6.66 -3.87
C LEU A 353 10.25 -5.77 -3.21
N ARG A 354 10.14 -5.78 -1.87
CA ARG A 354 9.25 -4.90 -1.11
C ARG A 354 9.49 -3.42 -1.40
N THR A 355 10.68 -3.04 -1.83
CA THR A 355 10.99 -1.65 -2.22
C THR A 355 10.07 -1.12 -3.32
N GLU A 356 9.42 -2.01 -4.10
CA GLU A 356 8.43 -1.57 -5.08
C GLU A 356 7.17 -0.99 -4.42
N CYS A 357 6.79 -1.42 -3.21
CA CYS A 357 5.70 -0.80 -2.45
C CYS A 357 6.05 0.65 -2.10
N GLU A 358 7.29 0.92 -1.66
CA GLU A 358 7.76 2.27 -1.32
C GLU A 358 7.82 3.16 -2.58
N ARG A 359 8.32 2.61 -3.69
CA ARG A 359 8.32 3.30 -4.98
C ARG A 359 6.90 3.59 -5.48
N TYR A 360 5.97 2.64 -5.27
CA TYR A 360 4.57 2.86 -5.60
C TYR A 360 3.95 3.97 -4.75
N ASN A 361 4.15 3.94 -3.44
CA ASN A 361 3.67 4.99 -2.53
C ASN A 361 4.21 6.38 -2.93
N SER A 362 5.46 6.46 -3.40
CA SER A 362 6.00 7.71 -3.94
C SER A 362 5.24 8.16 -5.21
N ARG A 363 4.93 7.25 -6.14
CA ARG A 363 4.12 7.57 -7.33
C ARG A 363 2.71 8.01 -6.95
N PHE A 364 2.07 7.33 -6.00
CA PHE A 364 0.77 7.69 -5.48
C PHE A 364 0.76 9.11 -4.88
N LYS A 365 1.75 9.44 -4.05
CA LYS A 365 1.90 10.79 -3.49
C LYS A 365 2.07 11.86 -4.57
N ASN A 366 2.80 11.55 -5.63
CA ASN A 366 3.01 12.47 -6.77
C ASN A 366 1.72 12.78 -7.55
N THR A 367 0.64 12.03 -7.35
CA THR A 367 -0.71 12.37 -7.87
C THR A 367 -1.44 13.42 -7.00
N GLY A 368 -0.76 14.03 -6.04
CA GLY A 368 -1.33 15.02 -5.13
C GLY A 368 -2.05 14.43 -3.91
N GLN A 369 -1.73 13.17 -3.53
CA GLN A 369 -2.44 12.44 -2.46
C GLN A 369 -1.74 12.49 -1.07
N GLU A 370 -0.65 13.22 -0.92
CA GLU A 370 0.03 13.33 0.37
C GLU A 370 -0.77 14.12 1.41
N ARG A 371 -1.42 15.18 0.97
CA ARG A 371 -2.29 16.03 1.80
C ARG A 371 -3.63 16.22 1.09
N MET A 372 -4.72 15.85 1.78
CA MET A 372 -6.06 16.06 1.25
C MET A 372 -6.52 17.51 1.40
N TRP A 373 -7.19 18.01 0.38
CA TRP A 373 -7.90 19.29 0.40
C TRP A 373 -9.42 19.11 0.39
N VAL A 374 -9.87 17.86 0.25
CA VAL A 374 -11.26 17.47 0.47
C VAL A 374 -11.46 17.02 1.92
N ARG A 375 -12.72 16.95 2.36
CA ARG A 375 -13.12 16.54 3.71
C ARG A 375 -14.07 15.36 3.62
N ASN A 376 -14.25 14.68 4.74
CA ASN A 376 -15.01 13.44 4.97
C ASN A 376 -14.41 12.18 4.32
N LYS A 377 -14.70 11.04 4.95
CA LYS A 377 -14.15 9.75 4.55
C LYS A 377 -14.53 9.36 3.12
N ALA A 378 -15.78 9.61 2.70
CA ALA A 378 -16.25 9.22 1.37
C ALA A 378 -15.45 9.93 0.26
N SER A 379 -15.28 11.26 0.37
CA SER A 379 -14.51 12.04 -0.61
C SER A 379 -13.04 11.62 -0.65
N VAL A 380 -12.44 11.38 0.51
CA VAL A 380 -11.03 10.92 0.59
C VAL A 380 -10.88 9.54 -0.04
N THR A 381 -11.77 8.60 0.27
CA THR A 381 -11.76 7.25 -0.31
C THR A 381 -11.89 7.31 -1.82
N ASN A 382 -12.88 8.06 -2.33
CA ASN A 382 -13.10 8.19 -3.77
C ASN A 382 -11.89 8.81 -4.48
N LEU A 383 -11.29 9.83 -3.88
CA LEU A 383 -10.14 10.50 -4.48
C LEU A 383 -8.88 9.61 -4.46
N ASN A 384 -8.69 8.78 -3.43
CA ASN A 384 -7.63 7.77 -3.39
C ASN A 384 -7.82 6.71 -4.48
N THR A 385 -9.03 6.14 -4.58
CA THR A 385 -9.34 5.13 -5.63
C THR A 385 -9.12 5.71 -7.03
N LEU A 386 -9.53 6.97 -7.28
CA LEU A 386 -9.30 7.65 -8.56
C LEU A 386 -7.82 7.86 -8.86
N ALA A 387 -6.97 8.07 -7.84
CA ALA A 387 -5.53 8.15 -8.04
C ALA A 387 -4.93 6.79 -8.49
N HIS A 388 -5.39 5.68 -7.90
CA HIS A 388 -4.98 4.34 -8.33
C HIS A 388 -5.47 4.02 -9.74
N ILE A 389 -6.75 4.35 -10.05
CA ILE A 389 -7.32 4.21 -11.40
C ILE A 389 -6.47 4.98 -12.41
N SER A 390 -6.04 6.20 -12.08
CA SER A 390 -5.23 7.03 -12.97
C SER A 390 -3.88 6.41 -13.29
N LEU A 391 -3.19 5.85 -12.29
CA LEU A 391 -1.91 5.16 -12.48
C LEU A 391 -2.06 3.89 -13.31
N LEU A 392 -3.14 3.14 -13.11
CA LEU A 392 -3.46 1.96 -13.92
C LEU A 392 -3.86 2.34 -15.35
N ALA A 393 -4.66 3.40 -15.55
CA ALA A 393 -5.05 3.88 -16.87
C ALA A 393 -3.82 4.29 -17.71
N VAL A 394 -2.82 4.90 -17.06
CA VAL A 394 -1.54 5.22 -17.70
C VAL A 394 -0.82 3.94 -18.16
N ALA A 395 -0.83 2.90 -17.31
CA ALA A 395 -0.22 1.62 -17.67
C ALA A 395 -0.96 0.93 -18.83
N VAL A 396 -2.30 0.90 -18.78
CA VAL A 396 -3.14 0.36 -19.87
C VAL A 396 -2.87 1.08 -21.19
N ALA A 397 -2.89 2.43 -21.19
CA ALA A 397 -2.62 3.22 -22.38
C ALA A 397 -1.21 2.99 -22.96
N ALA A 398 -0.20 2.84 -22.09
CA ALA A 398 1.18 2.57 -22.51
C ALA A 398 1.32 1.21 -23.20
N ILE A 399 0.66 0.19 -22.70
CA ILE A 399 0.72 -1.17 -23.25
C ILE A 399 -0.02 -1.25 -24.57
N THR A 400 -1.22 -0.68 -24.65
CA THR A 400 -2.02 -0.65 -25.88
C THR A 400 -1.30 0.05 -27.03
N ARG A 401 -0.42 1.01 -26.73
CA ARG A 401 0.42 1.70 -27.72
C ARG A 401 1.79 1.02 -27.98
N HIS A 402 2.01 -0.18 -27.50
CA HIS A 402 3.28 -0.91 -27.64
C HIS A 402 4.52 -0.18 -27.06
N SER A 403 4.31 0.76 -26.13
CA SER A 403 5.39 1.46 -25.42
C SER A 403 5.76 0.79 -24.08
N GLY A 404 5.70 -0.53 -24.02
CA GLY A 404 5.68 -1.36 -22.82
C GLY A 404 6.80 -1.17 -21.78
N GLN A 405 7.91 -0.50 -22.10
CA GLN A 405 8.99 -0.27 -21.14
C GLN A 405 8.74 0.90 -20.16
N SER A 406 7.74 1.74 -20.40
CA SER A 406 7.52 2.98 -19.65
C SER A 406 6.19 3.06 -18.91
N TYR A 407 5.44 1.97 -18.81
CA TYR A 407 4.09 1.95 -18.24
C TYR A 407 3.98 2.48 -16.78
N ARG A 408 5.08 2.56 -16.06
CA ARG A 408 5.13 3.14 -14.70
C ARG A 408 5.39 4.66 -14.68
N LYS A 409 5.78 5.25 -15.80
CA LYS A 409 6.34 6.61 -15.86
C LYS A 409 5.39 7.57 -16.57
N LEU A 410 4.44 8.12 -15.83
CA LEU A 410 3.49 9.11 -16.35
C LEU A 410 4.13 10.23 -17.18
N LYS A 411 5.23 10.83 -16.69
CA LYS A 411 5.92 11.91 -17.41
C LYS A 411 6.49 11.45 -18.77
N THR A 412 7.00 10.24 -18.83
CA THR A 412 7.55 9.67 -20.07
C THR A 412 6.44 9.39 -21.06
N ILE A 413 5.33 8.80 -20.61
CA ILE A 413 4.18 8.48 -21.46
C ILE A 413 3.55 9.75 -22.03
N LYS A 414 3.41 10.81 -21.23
CA LYS A 414 2.94 12.12 -21.70
C LYS A 414 3.83 12.74 -22.79
N ARG A 415 5.13 12.42 -22.84
CA ARG A 415 6.06 12.95 -23.84
C ARG A 415 6.04 12.20 -25.15
N ILE A 416 5.74 10.89 -25.11
CA ILE A 416 5.74 10.02 -26.29
C ILE A 416 4.34 9.82 -26.89
N ALA A 417 3.30 10.27 -26.20
CA ALA A 417 1.94 10.32 -26.72
C ALA A 417 1.79 11.50 -27.69
#